data_ea30e961fe63246f217d4e889a88adba
#
_entry.id   ea30e961fe63246f217d4e889a88adba
#
_cell.length_a   1.000
_cell.length_b   1.000
_cell.length_c   1.000
_cell.angle_alpha   90.00
_cell.angle_beta   90.00
_cell.angle_gamma   90.00
#
_symmetry.space_group_name_H-M   'P 1'
#
loop_
_entity.id
_entity.type
_entity.pdbx_description
1 polymer ?
#
loop_
_entity_poly.entity_id
_entity_poly.type
_entity_poly.pdbx_seq_one_letter_code
_entity_poly.pdbx_strand_id
1 'polypeptide(L)'
;FDEKCYLNFIKTFLKNINSYDSAFSATSIDSFLVNEDNKWLSHNRNKKKWPRTQDLKKMYMINNAIFAAKRNVYTKLNDRLGKKMLPIITPKLLDLDIDYFEDIKILKKFI
;
A
#
# COMPACT_ATOMS: atom_id res chain seq x y z
N PHE A 1 4.84 8.97 -12.60
CA PHE A 1 5.44 7.66 -12.26
C PHE A 1 6.83 7.59 -12.84
N ASP A 2 7.83 7.85 -12.05
CA ASP A 2 9.17 7.88 -12.58
C ASP A 2 9.98 6.63 -12.20
N GLU A 3 11.07 6.45 -12.91
CA GLU A 3 11.98 5.34 -12.77
C GLU A 3 12.59 5.27 -11.36
N LYS A 4 12.84 6.42 -10.74
CA LYS A 4 13.39 6.48 -9.38
C LYS A 4 12.44 5.85 -8.35
N CYS A 5 11.16 6.13 -8.45
CA CYS A 5 10.16 5.57 -7.54
C CYS A 5 10.09 4.06 -7.68
N TYR A 6 10.12 3.57 -8.91
CA TYR A 6 10.13 2.14 -9.19
C TYR A 6 11.37 1.46 -8.61
N LEU A 7 12.54 2.02 -8.87
CA LEU A 7 13.80 1.47 -8.37
C LEU A 7 13.86 1.51 -6.84
N ASN A 8 13.39 2.59 -6.24
CA ASN A 8 13.35 2.71 -4.79
C ASN A 8 12.44 1.64 -4.16
N PHE A 9 11.30 1.39 -4.78
CA PHE A 9 10.37 0.35 -4.34
C PHE A 9 11.06 -1.03 -4.35
N ILE A 10 11.69 -1.38 -5.47
CA ILE A 10 12.37 -2.66 -5.62
C ILE A 10 13.52 -2.80 -4.61
N LYS A 11 14.33 -1.77 -4.46
CA LYS A 11 15.44 -1.77 -3.49
C LYS A 11 14.94 -1.95 -2.06
N THR A 12 13.86 -1.28 -1.70
CA THR A 12 13.28 -1.37 -0.37
C THR A 12 12.76 -2.77 -0.10
N PHE A 13 12.08 -3.39 -1.07
CA PHE A 13 11.60 -4.74 -0.93
C PHE A 13 12.76 -5.73 -0.79
N LEU A 14 13.77 -5.64 -1.64
CA LEU A 14 14.93 -6.54 -1.60
C LEU A 14 15.69 -6.44 -0.28
N LYS A 15 15.78 -5.25 0.28
CA LYS A 15 16.41 -4.99 1.57
C LYS A 15 15.68 -5.69 2.71
N ASN A 16 14.40 -5.90 2.58
CA ASN A 16 13.52 -6.49 3.61
C ASN A 16 13.04 -7.89 3.25
N ILE A 17 13.66 -8.53 2.27
CA ILE A 17 13.17 -9.79 1.70
C ILE A 17 13.18 -10.96 2.68
N ASN A 18 13.98 -10.86 3.73
CA ASN A 18 14.03 -11.92 4.76
C ASN A 18 12.86 -11.82 5.74
N SER A 19 12.23 -10.66 5.84
CA SER A 19 11.14 -10.42 6.78
C SER A 19 9.76 -10.39 6.12
N TYR A 20 9.72 -10.17 4.81
CA TYR A 20 8.47 -10.01 4.06
C TYR A 20 8.49 -10.87 2.81
N ASP A 21 7.35 -11.43 2.46
CA ASP A 21 7.20 -12.26 1.25
C ASP A 21 6.67 -11.46 0.05
N SER A 22 6.18 -10.26 0.30
CA SER A 22 5.55 -9.42 -0.72
C SER A 22 5.57 -7.97 -0.31
N ALA A 23 5.28 -7.10 -1.26
CA ALA A 23 5.22 -5.67 -1.03
C ALA A 23 4.20 -5.02 -1.96
N PHE A 24 3.65 -3.91 -1.53
CA PHE A 24 2.72 -3.13 -2.35
C PHE A 24 2.98 -1.64 -2.16
N SER A 25 2.73 -0.88 -3.21
CA SER A 25 2.77 0.57 -3.13
C SER A 25 1.56 1.07 -2.35
N ALA A 26 1.80 1.99 -1.43
CA ALA A 26 0.79 2.39 -0.47
C ALA A 26 0.73 3.89 -0.26
N THR A 27 -0.45 4.34 0.12
CA THR A 27 -0.71 5.67 0.64
C THR A 27 -1.02 5.55 2.12
N SER A 28 -0.34 6.34 2.94
CA SER A 28 -0.61 6.38 4.37
C SER A 28 -1.94 7.07 4.66
N ILE A 29 -2.72 6.51 5.57
CA ILE A 29 -4.02 7.08 5.96
C ILE A 29 -3.95 7.57 7.40
N ASP A 30 -4.13 8.88 7.59
CA ASP A 30 -4.11 9.55 8.88
C ASP A 30 -5.47 10.19 9.18
N SER A 31 -6.55 9.46 8.95
CA SER A 31 -7.91 9.98 9.07
C SER A 31 -8.76 9.12 9.99
N PHE A 32 -9.83 9.70 10.50
CA PHE A 32 -10.84 8.95 11.22
C PHE A 32 -11.61 8.08 10.24
N LEU A 33 -11.70 6.78 10.53
CA LEU A 33 -12.30 5.81 9.62
C LEU A 33 -13.37 5.00 10.34
N VAL A 34 -14.50 4.86 9.69
CA VAL A 34 -15.60 3.98 10.12
C VAL A 34 -15.98 3.07 8.96
N ASN A 35 -16.46 1.87 9.26
CA ASN A 35 -17.00 1.00 8.23
C ASN A 35 -18.52 1.24 8.08
N GLU A 36 -19.16 0.50 7.17
CA GLU A 36 -20.60 0.63 6.91
C GLU A 36 -21.47 0.25 8.10
N ASP A 37 -20.95 -0.52 9.04
CA ASP A 37 -21.64 -0.91 10.28
C ASP A 37 -21.41 0.08 11.43
N ASN A 38 -20.86 1.24 11.11
CA ASN A 38 -20.53 2.30 12.06
C ASN A 38 -19.47 1.89 13.09
N LYS A 39 -18.62 0.93 12.72
CA LYS A 39 -17.51 0.50 13.54
C LYS A 39 -16.28 1.35 13.26
N TRP A 40 -15.66 1.88 14.32
CA TRP A 40 -14.47 2.72 14.20
C TRP A 40 -13.24 1.87 13.96
N LEU A 41 -12.55 2.15 12.86
CA LEU A 41 -11.35 1.42 12.43
C LEU A 41 -10.06 2.14 12.77
N SER A 42 -10.12 3.46 12.90
CA SER A 42 -8.93 4.30 13.09
C SER A 42 -8.39 4.28 14.52
N HIS A 43 -9.23 4.02 15.52
CA HIS A 43 -8.83 4.06 16.91
C HIS A 43 -9.86 3.40 17.82
N ASN A 44 -9.49 3.22 19.08
CA ASN A 44 -10.38 2.69 20.10
C ASN A 44 -11.10 3.83 20.80
N ARG A 45 -12.40 3.97 20.56
CA ARG A 45 -13.24 5.02 21.15
C ARG A 45 -13.36 4.93 22.67
N ASN A 46 -13.17 3.74 23.24
CA ASN A 46 -13.22 3.56 24.69
C ASN A 46 -12.03 4.20 25.40
N LYS A 47 -10.89 4.30 24.73
CA LYS A 47 -9.70 4.96 25.27
C LYS A 47 -9.77 6.46 25.08
N LYS A 48 -10.13 6.92 23.89
CA LYS A 48 -10.24 8.33 23.56
C LYS A 48 -11.17 8.50 22.37
N LYS A 49 -12.16 9.39 22.49
CA LYS A 49 -13.16 9.59 21.43
C LYS A 49 -12.57 10.27 20.20
N TRP A 50 -11.77 11.31 20.42
CA TRP A 50 -11.19 12.12 19.35
C TRP A 50 -9.70 12.34 19.59
N PRO A 51 -8.85 11.32 19.32
CA PRO A 51 -7.42 11.48 19.45
C PRO A 51 -6.87 12.38 18.34
N ARG A 52 -5.62 12.82 18.51
CA ARG A 52 -4.93 13.54 17.44
C ARG A 52 -4.69 12.57 16.26
N THR A 53 -4.63 13.11 15.04
CA THR A 53 -4.42 12.28 13.86
C THR A 53 -3.13 11.47 13.94
N GLN A 54 -2.09 12.00 14.57
CA GLN A 54 -0.81 11.30 14.74
C GLN A 54 -0.89 10.12 15.71
N ASP A 55 -1.94 10.05 16.53
CA ASP A 55 -2.15 8.96 17.50
C ASP A 55 -3.10 7.89 16.98
N LEU A 56 -3.56 8.01 15.76
CA LEU A 56 -4.41 7.02 15.11
C LEU A 56 -3.59 5.78 14.71
N LYS A 57 -4.27 4.65 14.57
CA LYS A 57 -3.63 3.44 14.06
C LYS A 57 -3.07 3.70 12.67
N LYS A 58 -1.85 3.26 12.44
CA LYS A 58 -1.25 3.36 11.11
C LYS A 58 -1.99 2.42 10.17
N MET A 59 -2.53 2.97 9.11
CA MET A 59 -3.20 2.22 8.05
C MET A 59 -2.66 2.63 6.70
N TYR A 60 -2.72 1.69 5.77
CA TYR A 60 -2.18 1.90 4.43
C TYR A 60 -3.22 1.50 3.41
N MET A 61 -3.43 2.38 2.44
CA MET A 61 -4.28 2.08 1.30
C MET A 61 -3.41 1.59 0.15
N ILE A 62 -3.78 0.44 -0.42
CA ILE A 62 -3.11 -0.07 -1.62
C ILE A 62 -3.48 0.85 -2.78
N ASN A 63 -2.48 1.47 -3.39
CA ASN A 63 -2.74 2.39 -4.50
C ASN A 63 -2.61 1.75 -5.88
N ASN A 64 -2.36 0.45 -5.94
CA ASN A 64 -2.32 -0.35 -7.16
C ASN A 64 -1.23 0.04 -8.18
N ALA A 65 -0.25 0.83 -7.78
CA ALA A 65 0.80 1.24 -8.70
C ALA A 65 1.85 0.14 -8.90
N ILE A 66 2.35 -0.44 -7.80
CA ILE A 66 3.40 -1.45 -7.86
C ILE A 66 3.11 -2.58 -6.88
N PHE A 67 3.30 -3.81 -7.34
CA PHE A 67 3.28 -5.01 -6.49
C PHE A 67 4.57 -5.79 -6.72
N ALA A 68 5.12 -6.36 -5.68
CA ALA A 68 6.26 -7.27 -5.76
C ALA A 68 6.06 -8.43 -4.80
N ALA A 69 6.52 -9.60 -5.18
CA ALA A 69 6.41 -10.77 -4.31
C ALA A 69 7.47 -11.79 -4.65
N LYS A 70 7.80 -12.63 -3.67
CA LYS A 70 8.63 -13.80 -3.92
C LYS A 70 7.91 -14.76 -4.85
N ARG A 71 8.68 -15.51 -5.61
CA ARG A 71 8.13 -16.46 -6.58
C ARG A 71 7.09 -17.41 -5.96
N ASN A 72 7.34 -17.89 -4.75
CA ASN A 72 6.44 -18.84 -4.09
C ASN A 72 5.06 -18.25 -3.74
N VAL A 73 4.96 -16.93 -3.63
CA VAL A 73 3.65 -16.28 -3.43
C VAL A 73 2.79 -16.49 -4.66
N TYR A 74 3.35 -16.28 -5.85
CA TYR A 74 2.62 -16.48 -7.10
C TYR A 74 2.30 -17.96 -7.36
N THR A 75 3.23 -18.84 -7.09
CA THR A 75 3.09 -20.25 -7.44
C THR A 75 2.29 -21.06 -6.43
N LYS A 76 2.48 -20.80 -5.12
CA LYS A 76 1.81 -21.57 -4.05
C LYS A 76 0.48 -20.96 -3.62
N LEU A 77 0.43 -19.62 -3.51
CA LEU A 77 -0.77 -18.93 -3.06
C LEU A 77 -1.64 -18.44 -4.19
N ASN A 78 -1.12 -18.44 -5.41
CA ASN A 78 -1.82 -17.90 -6.58
C ASN A 78 -2.33 -16.48 -6.34
N ASP A 79 -1.47 -15.64 -5.76
CA ASP A 79 -1.83 -14.30 -5.33
C ASP A 79 -0.66 -13.35 -5.62
N ARG A 80 -0.94 -12.06 -5.58
CA ARG A 80 0.06 -10.99 -5.71
C ARG A 80 0.71 -10.67 -4.38
N LEU A 81 0.02 -10.92 -3.29
CA LEU A 81 0.45 -10.63 -1.94
C LEU A 81 0.34 -11.88 -1.08
N GLY A 82 1.33 -12.07 -0.23
CA GLY A 82 1.37 -13.17 0.72
C GLY A 82 0.87 -12.75 2.09
N LYS A 83 1.28 -13.49 3.10
CA LYS A 83 0.86 -13.24 4.48
C LYS A 83 1.67 -12.14 5.17
N LYS A 84 2.90 -11.92 4.75
CA LYS A 84 3.79 -10.90 5.33
C LYS A 84 4.05 -9.80 4.29
N MET A 85 3.12 -8.88 4.20
CA MET A 85 3.14 -7.81 3.23
C MET A 85 3.85 -6.58 3.77
N LEU A 86 4.76 -6.01 2.97
CA LEU A 86 5.44 -4.75 3.29
C LEU A 86 4.75 -3.61 2.56
N PRO A 87 4.12 -2.68 3.26
CA PRO A 87 3.65 -1.46 2.62
C PRO A 87 4.82 -0.52 2.37
N ILE A 88 4.95 -0.03 1.15
CA ILE A 88 5.99 0.92 0.77
C ILE A 88 5.32 2.19 0.31
N ILE A 89 5.51 3.26 1.07
CA ILE A 89 4.90 4.56 0.77
C ILE A 89 5.49 5.11 -0.51
N THR A 90 4.63 5.47 -1.44
CA THR A 90 5.00 6.10 -2.69
C THR A 90 4.54 7.55 -2.72
N PRO A 91 5.21 8.42 -3.51
CA PRO A 91 4.82 9.83 -3.60
C PRO A 91 3.38 9.98 -4.09
N LYS A 92 2.72 11.05 -3.66
CA LYS A 92 1.32 11.34 -4.02
C LYS A 92 1.07 11.39 -5.53
N LEU A 93 2.10 11.65 -6.32
CA LEU A 93 1.98 11.63 -7.78
C LEU A 93 1.58 10.27 -8.33
N LEU A 94 1.80 9.21 -7.53
CA LEU A 94 1.44 7.85 -7.90
C LEU A 94 0.06 7.45 -7.37
N ASP A 95 -0.58 8.31 -6.59
CA ASP A 95 -1.93 8.10 -6.07
C ASP A 95 -2.99 8.51 -7.09
N LEU A 96 -2.62 8.61 -8.34
CA LEU A 96 -3.53 8.98 -9.40
C LEU A 96 -4.61 7.91 -9.54
N ASP A 97 -5.85 8.34 -9.44
CA ASP A 97 -6.98 7.51 -9.84
C ASP A 97 -6.80 7.15 -11.30
N ILE A 98 -6.78 5.88 -11.60
CA ILE A 98 -6.65 5.42 -12.98
C ILE A 98 -8.02 5.44 -13.65
N ASP A 99 -8.64 6.62 -13.66
CA ASP A 99 -9.93 6.82 -14.32
C ASP A 99 -9.77 7.17 -15.78
N TYR A 100 -8.56 7.58 -16.19
CA TYR A 100 -8.29 8.03 -17.54
C TYR A 100 -7.50 6.98 -18.30
N PHE A 101 -7.91 6.78 -19.54
CA PHE A 101 -7.27 5.82 -20.44
C PHE A 101 -5.78 6.08 -20.60
N GLU A 102 -5.37 7.33 -20.53
CA GLU A 102 -3.98 7.76 -20.67
C GLU A 102 -3.13 7.31 -19.48
N ASP A 103 -3.70 7.36 -18.27
CA ASP A 103 -3.02 6.89 -17.06
C ASP A 103 -2.74 5.40 -17.13
N ILE A 104 -3.67 4.63 -17.67
CA ILE A 104 -3.50 3.20 -17.88
C ILE A 104 -2.36 2.94 -18.85
N LYS A 105 -2.25 3.70 -19.92
CA LYS A 105 -1.17 3.57 -20.90
C LYS A 105 0.18 3.86 -20.29
N ILE A 106 0.28 4.89 -19.45
CA ILE A 106 1.51 5.25 -18.76
C ILE A 106 1.93 4.11 -17.83
N LEU A 107 1.01 3.59 -17.04
CA LEU A 107 1.31 2.49 -16.12
C LEU A 107 1.76 1.23 -16.84
N LYS A 108 1.15 0.91 -17.97
CA LYS A 108 1.53 -0.27 -18.75
C LYS A 108 2.96 -0.23 -19.28
N LYS A 109 3.55 0.94 -19.44
CA LYS A 109 4.93 1.08 -19.87
C LYS A 109 5.93 0.70 -18.78
N PHE A 110 5.51 0.70 -17.53
CA PHE A 110 6.38 0.47 -16.37
C PHE A 110 6.13 -0.87 -15.68
N ILE A 111 5.19 -1.64 -16.16
CA ILE A 111 4.86 -2.95 -15.58
C ILE A 111 5.55 -4.08 -16.38
#